data_b5671d4799059a7ec2cdafecc0c0aa64
#
_entry.id   b5671d4799059a7ec2cdafecc0c0aa64
#
_cell.length_a   1.000
_cell.length_b   1.000
_cell.length_c   1.000
_cell.angle_alpha   90.00
_cell.angle_beta   90.00
_cell.angle_gamma   90.00
#
_symmetry.space_group_name_H-M   'P 1'
#
loop_
_entity.id
_entity.type
_entity.pdbx_description
1 polymer ?
#
loop_
_entity_poly.entity_id
_entity_poly.type
_entity_poly.pdbx_seq_one_letter_code
_entity_poly.pdbx_strand_id
1 'polypeptide(L)'
;MYKRQNLDGKTIPISDIAASFERVVAEVLVERTIKCAEDYSLDNVVVVGGVAANNTLRKMMISEASKKSIKVHLAPLDLCTDNAAMIGAAALFRIKFKDHLSSLKLGVSGRLSIEQANTLYEENPPF
;
A
#
# COMPACT_ATOMS: atom_id res chain seq x y z
N MET A 1 8.71 23.14 12.40
CA MET A 1 7.44 23.86 12.37
C MET A 1 6.71 23.84 13.72
N TYR A 2 6.52 22.71 14.35
CA TYR A 2 5.84 22.55 15.65
C TYR A 2 6.47 23.35 16.81
N LYS A 3 7.81 23.39 16.89
CA LYS A 3 8.54 24.16 17.94
C LYS A 3 8.41 25.67 17.77
N ARG A 4 8.18 26.20 16.57
CA ARG A 4 8.10 27.64 16.33
C ARG A 4 6.77 28.24 16.79
N GLN A 5 5.68 27.47 16.67
CA GLN A 5 4.34 27.94 17.10
C GLN A 5 4.19 28.00 18.63
N ASN A 6 4.89 27.12 19.37
CA ASN A 6 4.93 27.17 20.85
C ASN A 6 5.69 28.39 21.41
N LEU A 7 6.60 28.98 20.64
CA LEU A 7 7.39 30.15 21.06
C LEU A 7 6.60 31.46 20.98
N ASP A 8 5.54 31.50 20.15
CA ASP A 8 4.75 32.71 19.92
C ASP A 8 3.48 32.80 20.81
N GLY A 9 3.30 31.88 21.77
CA GLY A 9 2.15 31.86 22.68
C GLY A 9 0.78 31.67 22.00
N LYS A 10 0.76 31.29 20.71
CA LYS A 10 -0.46 31.04 19.95
C LYS A 10 -0.96 29.60 20.13
N THR A 11 -2.27 29.44 20.17
CA THR A 11 -2.90 28.13 20.19
C THR A 11 -2.53 27.37 18.90
N ILE A 12 -2.01 26.15 19.05
CA ILE A 12 -1.64 25.32 17.89
C ILE A 12 -2.93 24.80 17.25
N PRO A 13 -3.21 25.08 15.97
CA PRO A 13 -4.38 24.58 15.26
C PRO A 13 -4.14 23.10 14.88
N ILE A 14 -4.39 22.19 15.83
CA ILE A 14 -4.09 20.75 15.68
C ILE A 14 -4.83 20.15 14.47
N SER A 15 -6.08 20.55 14.25
CA SER A 15 -6.88 20.11 13.10
C SER A 15 -6.25 20.49 11.77
N ASP A 16 -5.75 21.72 11.66
CA ASP A 16 -5.14 22.23 10.43
C ASP A 16 -3.78 21.57 10.18
N ILE A 17 -3.03 21.30 11.24
CA ILE A 17 -1.77 20.56 11.15
C ILE A 17 -2.02 19.12 10.71
N ALA A 18 -3.02 18.46 11.29
CA ALA A 18 -3.39 17.09 10.92
C ALA A 18 -3.85 17.01 9.46
N ALA A 19 -4.71 17.92 9.03
CA ALA A 19 -5.18 17.99 7.64
C ALA A 19 -4.03 18.29 6.65
N SER A 20 -3.14 19.22 7.02
CA SER A 20 -1.96 19.54 6.21
C SER A 20 -0.99 18.37 6.10
N PHE A 21 -0.77 17.65 7.20
CA PHE A 21 0.07 16.45 7.21
C PHE A 21 -0.52 15.34 6.34
N GLU A 22 -1.81 15.03 6.52
CA GLU A 22 -2.53 14.03 5.71
C GLU A 22 -2.41 14.36 4.23
N ARG A 23 -2.66 15.61 3.85
CA ARG A 23 -2.58 16.07 2.48
C ARG A 23 -1.19 15.89 1.88
N VAL A 24 -0.14 16.35 2.58
CA VAL A 24 1.24 16.24 2.09
C VAL A 24 1.65 14.79 1.90
N VAL A 25 1.28 13.90 2.84
CA VAL A 25 1.57 12.46 2.69
C VAL A 25 0.86 11.89 1.47
N ALA A 26 -0.43 12.21 1.29
CA ALA A 26 -1.20 11.75 0.14
C ALA A 26 -0.61 12.29 -1.18
N GLU A 27 -0.24 13.57 -1.24
CA GLU A 27 0.40 14.19 -2.42
C GLU A 27 1.69 13.46 -2.82
N VAL A 28 2.58 13.22 -1.86
CA VAL A 28 3.86 12.53 -2.13
C VAL A 28 3.65 11.10 -2.63
N LEU A 29 2.72 10.36 -2.01
CA LEU A 29 2.42 8.98 -2.43
C LEU A 29 1.82 8.94 -3.82
N VAL A 30 0.87 9.83 -4.12
CA VAL A 30 0.22 9.90 -5.44
C VAL A 30 1.23 10.29 -6.51
N GLU A 31 1.97 11.37 -6.32
CA GLU A 31 2.95 11.86 -7.28
C GLU A 31 3.98 10.78 -7.64
N ARG A 32 4.56 10.14 -6.64
CA ARG A 32 5.56 9.08 -6.84
C ARG A 32 4.99 7.86 -7.54
N THR A 33 3.77 7.46 -7.18
CA THR A 33 3.11 6.31 -7.80
C THR A 33 2.79 6.57 -9.27
N ILE A 34 2.21 7.73 -9.57
CA ILE A 34 1.88 8.10 -10.95
C ILE A 34 3.14 8.25 -11.79
N LYS A 35 4.17 8.92 -11.26
CA LYS A 35 5.46 9.04 -11.94
C LYS A 35 6.07 7.66 -12.22
N CYS A 36 6.08 6.76 -11.26
CA CYS A 36 6.57 5.39 -11.46
C CYS A 36 5.79 4.67 -12.57
N ALA A 37 4.46 4.77 -12.57
CA ALA A 37 3.63 4.16 -13.61
C ALA A 37 3.96 4.73 -15.00
N GLU A 38 4.16 6.05 -15.13
CA GLU A 38 4.58 6.69 -16.39
C GLU A 38 5.99 6.23 -16.81
N ASP A 39 6.96 6.24 -15.90
CA ASP A 39 8.36 5.86 -16.18
C ASP A 39 8.47 4.40 -16.68
N TYR A 40 7.60 3.52 -16.21
CA TYR A 40 7.54 2.11 -16.62
C TYR A 40 6.45 1.80 -17.65
N SER A 41 5.77 2.82 -18.20
CA SER A 41 4.69 2.66 -19.18
C SER A 41 3.58 1.71 -18.71
N LEU A 42 3.20 1.81 -17.43
CA LEU A 42 2.14 1.02 -16.82
C LEU A 42 0.81 1.77 -16.88
N ASP A 43 -0.23 1.10 -17.32
CA ASP A 43 -1.59 1.63 -17.46
C ASP A 43 -2.52 1.22 -16.30
N ASN A 44 -2.03 0.41 -15.36
CA ASN A 44 -2.78 -0.06 -14.20
C ASN A 44 -1.98 0.14 -12.91
N VAL A 45 -2.65 0.65 -11.87
CA VAL A 45 -2.12 0.80 -10.51
C VAL A 45 -3.07 0.15 -9.52
N VAL A 46 -2.52 -0.65 -8.62
CA VAL A 46 -3.29 -1.29 -7.54
C VAL A 46 -2.87 -0.66 -6.21
N VAL A 47 -3.83 -0.21 -5.40
CA VAL A 47 -3.59 0.40 -4.10
C VAL A 47 -4.22 -0.45 -3.01
N VAL A 48 -3.38 -1.00 -2.14
CA VAL A 48 -3.76 -1.95 -1.08
C VAL A 48 -3.07 -1.59 0.24
N GLY A 49 -3.46 -2.27 1.33
CA GLY A 49 -2.90 -2.08 2.66
C GLY A 49 -3.62 -1.01 3.48
N GLY A 50 -3.25 -0.89 4.77
CA GLY A 50 -3.98 -0.04 5.73
C GLY A 50 -4.10 1.43 5.32
N VAL A 51 -3.04 2.01 4.74
CA VAL A 51 -3.05 3.41 4.28
C VAL A 51 -3.99 3.60 3.08
N ALA A 52 -4.27 2.55 2.31
CA ALA A 52 -5.24 2.60 1.21
C ALA A 52 -6.70 2.84 1.68
N ALA A 53 -6.99 2.75 2.98
CA ALA A 53 -8.27 3.15 3.55
C ALA A 53 -8.45 4.67 3.64
N ASN A 54 -7.37 5.45 3.53
CA ASN A 54 -7.43 6.91 3.62
C ASN A 54 -8.20 7.51 2.43
N ASN A 55 -9.27 8.24 2.72
CA ASN A 55 -10.16 8.80 1.70
C ASN A 55 -9.51 9.90 0.87
N THR A 56 -8.62 10.69 1.46
CA THR A 56 -7.88 11.76 0.76
C THR A 56 -6.95 11.14 -0.27
N LEU A 57 -6.17 10.13 0.13
CA LEU A 57 -5.30 9.38 -0.77
C LEU A 57 -6.08 8.74 -1.94
N ARG A 58 -7.21 8.08 -1.65
CA ARG A 58 -8.05 7.43 -2.68
C ARG A 58 -8.57 8.43 -3.73
N LYS A 59 -9.12 9.55 -3.27
CA LYS A 59 -9.64 10.60 -4.17
C LYS A 59 -8.54 11.19 -5.03
N MET A 60 -7.41 11.52 -4.43
CA MET A 60 -6.28 12.10 -5.15
C MET A 60 -5.67 11.11 -6.15
N MET A 61 -5.51 9.85 -5.78
CA MET A 61 -4.99 8.81 -6.67
C MET A 61 -5.87 8.63 -7.91
N ILE A 62 -7.20 8.54 -7.73
CA ILE A 62 -8.14 8.44 -8.86
C ILE A 62 -8.06 9.68 -9.75
N SER A 63 -8.04 10.88 -9.14
CA SER A 63 -8.00 12.15 -9.87
C SER A 63 -6.74 12.29 -10.71
N GLU A 64 -5.58 12.04 -10.13
CA GLU A 64 -4.30 12.21 -10.84
C GLU A 64 -4.07 11.11 -11.89
N ALA A 65 -4.41 9.87 -11.58
CA ALA A 65 -4.30 8.76 -12.51
C ALA A 65 -5.18 8.94 -13.75
N SER A 66 -6.41 9.47 -13.57
CA SER A 66 -7.33 9.72 -14.70
C SER A 66 -6.78 10.73 -15.71
N LYS A 67 -5.99 11.71 -15.27
CA LYS A 67 -5.33 12.70 -16.14
C LYS A 67 -4.27 12.07 -17.04
N LYS A 68 -3.78 10.88 -16.67
CA LYS A 68 -2.72 10.14 -17.35
C LYS A 68 -3.23 8.86 -18.03
N SER A 69 -4.55 8.68 -18.08
CA SER A 69 -5.19 7.45 -18.61
C SER A 69 -4.76 6.18 -17.86
N ILE A 70 -4.32 6.30 -16.63
CA ILE A 70 -3.94 5.19 -15.76
C ILE A 70 -5.18 4.71 -14.99
N LYS A 71 -5.45 3.42 -15.02
CA LYS A 71 -6.55 2.79 -14.30
C LYS A 71 -6.14 2.45 -12.87
N VAL A 72 -6.92 2.92 -11.90
CA VAL A 72 -6.67 2.64 -10.48
C VAL A 72 -7.62 1.57 -9.95
N HIS A 73 -7.06 0.57 -9.31
CA HIS A 73 -7.78 -0.49 -8.60
C HIS A 73 -7.57 -0.30 -7.09
N LEU A 74 -8.64 0.01 -6.38
CA LEU A 74 -8.61 0.22 -4.94
C LEU A 74 -9.21 -0.99 -4.24
N ALA A 75 -8.52 -1.50 -3.22
CA ALA A 75 -9.09 -2.54 -2.36
C ALA A 75 -10.37 -2.02 -1.67
N PRO A 76 -11.40 -2.87 -1.48
CA PRO A 76 -12.51 -2.57 -0.58
C PRO A 76 -12.01 -2.16 0.80
N LEU A 77 -12.72 -1.25 1.48
CA LEU A 77 -12.26 -0.67 2.75
C LEU A 77 -12.08 -1.72 3.85
N ASP A 78 -12.95 -2.70 3.89
CA ASP A 78 -12.94 -3.84 4.81
C ASP A 78 -11.78 -4.83 4.56
N LEU A 79 -11.18 -4.77 3.38
CA LEU A 79 -10.01 -5.58 3.01
C LEU A 79 -8.69 -4.80 3.02
N CYS A 80 -8.70 -3.53 3.41
CA CYS A 80 -7.47 -2.72 3.47
C CYS A 80 -6.58 -3.06 4.65
N THR A 81 -7.13 -3.59 5.75
CA THR A 81 -6.38 -4.04 6.92
C THR A 81 -6.20 -5.55 6.92
N ASP A 82 -5.36 -6.04 7.82
CA ASP A 82 -5.11 -7.47 7.98
C ASP A 82 -6.42 -8.24 8.17
N ASN A 83 -6.62 -9.29 7.37
CA ASN A 83 -7.81 -10.11 7.42
C ASN A 83 -7.52 -11.55 6.98
N ALA A 84 -8.36 -12.48 7.45
CA ALA A 84 -8.18 -13.91 7.15
C ALA A 84 -8.42 -14.22 5.67
N ALA A 85 -9.24 -13.45 4.96
CA ALA A 85 -9.55 -13.69 3.56
C ALA A 85 -8.31 -13.53 2.66
N MET A 86 -7.46 -12.52 2.91
CA MET A 86 -6.22 -12.34 2.15
C MET A 86 -5.24 -13.48 2.36
N ILE A 87 -5.15 -14.01 3.58
CA ILE A 87 -4.29 -15.15 3.91
C ILE A 87 -4.84 -16.44 3.25
N GLY A 88 -6.15 -16.66 3.31
CA GLY A 88 -6.80 -17.78 2.62
C GLY A 88 -6.62 -17.72 1.10
N ALA A 89 -6.76 -16.54 0.49
CA ALA A 89 -6.52 -16.36 -0.94
C ALA A 89 -5.06 -16.66 -1.31
N ALA A 90 -4.09 -16.12 -0.56
CA ALA A 90 -2.68 -16.42 -0.77
C ALA A 90 -2.36 -17.92 -0.62
N ALA A 91 -2.95 -18.58 0.36
CA ALA A 91 -2.79 -20.02 0.56
C ALA A 91 -3.38 -20.83 -0.62
N LEU A 92 -4.58 -20.48 -1.08
CA LEU A 92 -5.20 -21.13 -2.25
C LEU A 92 -4.36 -20.98 -3.52
N PHE A 93 -3.81 -19.80 -3.75
CA PHE A 93 -2.88 -19.57 -4.86
C PHE A 93 -1.65 -20.48 -4.76
N ARG A 94 -1.06 -20.58 -3.57
CA ARG A 94 0.11 -21.44 -3.35
C ARG A 94 -0.21 -22.91 -3.57
N ILE A 95 -1.34 -23.40 -3.06
CA ILE A 95 -1.78 -24.79 -3.26
C ILE A 95 -2.02 -25.08 -4.74
N LYS A 96 -2.61 -24.12 -5.47
CA LYS A 96 -2.95 -24.32 -6.89
C LYS A 96 -1.71 -24.34 -7.80
N PHE A 97 -0.69 -23.55 -7.50
CA PHE A 97 0.47 -23.36 -8.37
C PHE A 97 1.76 -24.00 -7.84
N LYS A 98 1.77 -24.45 -6.60
CA LYS A 98 2.91 -25.14 -5.98
C LYS A 98 2.43 -26.39 -5.27
N ASP A 99 2.89 -27.54 -5.71
CA ASP A 99 2.52 -28.86 -5.15
C ASP A 99 3.10 -29.12 -3.73
N HIS A 100 3.69 -28.11 -3.09
CA HIS A 100 4.36 -28.30 -1.80
C HIS A 100 3.59 -27.67 -0.66
N LEU A 101 3.03 -28.49 0.19
CA LEU A 101 2.52 -28.08 1.49
C LEU A 101 3.67 -27.89 2.47
N SER A 102 3.61 -26.84 3.26
CA SER A 102 4.59 -26.62 4.32
C SER A 102 4.52 -27.73 5.39
N SER A 103 5.68 -28.06 5.96
CA SER A 103 5.74 -28.97 7.10
C SER A 103 4.98 -28.41 8.30
N LEU A 104 4.35 -29.27 9.11
CA LEU A 104 3.76 -28.91 10.41
C LEU A 104 4.79 -28.35 11.41
N LYS A 105 6.09 -28.52 11.13
CA LYS A 105 7.21 -27.95 11.91
C LYS A 105 7.65 -26.59 11.41
N LEU A 106 6.83 -25.90 10.59
CA LEU A 106 7.11 -24.58 10.05
C LEU A 106 7.37 -23.58 11.20
N GLY A 107 8.52 -22.92 11.15
CA GLY A 107 8.81 -21.80 12.05
C GLY A 107 8.05 -20.53 11.64
N VAL A 108 7.84 -19.64 12.61
CA VAL A 108 7.21 -18.34 12.37
C VAL A 108 8.30 -17.27 12.38
N SER A 109 8.32 -16.40 11.37
CA SER A 109 9.17 -15.23 11.30
C SER A 109 8.32 -13.97 11.22
N GLY A 110 8.50 -13.05 12.19
CA GLY A 110 7.79 -11.76 12.22
C GLY A 110 8.37 -10.71 11.26
N ARG A 111 9.54 -10.98 10.69
CA ARG A 111 10.22 -10.08 9.73
C ARG A 111 10.86 -10.92 8.62
N LEU A 112 10.30 -10.82 7.43
CA LEU A 112 10.90 -11.35 6.22
C LEU A 112 11.34 -10.19 5.34
N SER A 113 12.57 -10.21 4.82
CA SER A 113 12.99 -9.23 3.81
C SER A 113 12.31 -9.54 2.46
N ILE A 114 12.26 -8.54 1.58
CA ILE A 114 11.68 -8.72 0.23
C ILE A 114 12.44 -9.80 -0.54
N GLU A 115 13.76 -9.85 -0.40
CA GLU A 115 14.61 -10.86 -1.01
C GLU A 115 14.26 -12.26 -0.52
N GLN A 116 14.12 -12.43 0.81
CA GLN A 116 13.70 -13.70 1.39
C GLN A 116 12.29 -14.11 0.99
N ALA A 117 11.37 -13.14 0.83
CA ALA A 117 10.03 -13.42 0.34
C ALA A 117 10.06 -13.86 -1.13
N ASN A 118 10.93 -13.28 -1.96
CA ASN A 118 11.08 -13.65 -3.37
C ASN A 118 11.58 -15.07 -3.55
N THR A 119 12.54 -15.55 -2.74
CA THR A 119 13.05 -16.93 -2.83
C THR A 119 11.94 -17.99 -2.65
N LEU A 120 10.83 -17.63 -2.01
CA LEU A 120 9.67 -18.53 -1.92
C LEU A 120 9.00 -18.80 -3.28
N TYR A 121 9.32 -18.01 -4.31
CA TYR A 121 8.73 -18.08 -5.65
C TYR A 121 9.73 -18.39 -6.76
N GLU A 122 11.05 -18.40 -6.45
CA GLU A 122 12.11 -18.60 -7.46
C GLU A 122 12.08 -19.98 -8.12
N GLU A 123 11.64 -21.02 -7.40
CA GLU A 123 11.58 -22.39 -7.94
C GLU A 123 10.44 -22.61 -8.93
N ASN A 124 9.35 -21.81 -8.86
CA ASN A 124 8.23 -21.86 -9.78
C ASN A 124 7.49 -20.51 -9.78
N PRO A 125 7.90 -19.54 -10.60
CA PRO A 125 7.17 -18.28 -10.70
C PRO A 125 5.74 -18.55 -11.19
N PRO A 126 4.72 -17.87 -10.62
CA PRO A 126 3.32 -18.09 -10.96
C PRO A 126 2.92 -17.58 -12.36
N PHE A 127 3.86 -16.94 -13.10
CA PHE A 127 3.63 -16.40 -14.46
C PHE A 127 4.82 -16.65 -15.36
#